data_1b1a1fc97f064fb8b4737a88317c6bf3
#
_entry.id   1b1a1fc97f064fb8b4737a88317c6bf3
#
_cell.length_a   1.000
_cell.length_b   1.000
_cell.length_c   1.000
_cell.angle_alpha   90.00
_cell.angle_beta   90.00
_cell.angle_gamma   90.00
#
_symmetry.space_group_name_H-M   'P 1'
#
loop_
_entity.id
_entity.type
_entity.pdbx_description
1 polymer ?
#
loop_
_entity_poly.entity_id
_entity_poly.type
_entity_poly.pdbx_seq_one_letter_code
_entity_poly.pdbx_strand_id
1 'polypeptide(L)'
;MLIGNIVLLLSITLSNVLRDWVLLHVSTRVNISLISDYLIKLMKLPVTFFENKLVGDILQRAGDHERIRSFVMNNSLGMFFSIITFVVFSIILLIYNPMIFFIFIAGSGIYVAWIFTFLSIRKKLDWEYFELNAKNQSYWVETIENVQEIKINNYEDLKRWKWEAIQARIYRLNLKVLKINNAQSLGAQFINSMMNIAVTFYCAIAVINGDITFGVMISTQFIIGMLNGPVAQLVSFIQSAQYAKISFMRINEIHQLKDEDDSSPVISNSLSLPVDKSLYLKNVSFQYSRNAPLVLKNITLQIPKGKVTAIVGDSGCGKSTLLKLLLRLYMPSYGEICMGDMNVNNISLRNWRAKCGCVMQDGKLFNDTIQNNIVLDDANIDYEALQKAVEVANISHEIEAMPQGYQTMIGEMGRGLSGGQRQRVLIARALYKDPDYLFLDEATNALDTINEQKIVRALNNVFKNRTVIVVAHRLSTIRRADQIIVLKAGMIIETGNHQSLMTNKQYYYNLIQSQYEPETNTFSTEESAD
;
A
#
# COMPACT_ATOMS: atom_id res chain seq x y z
N MET A 1 -4.80 -26.97 55.26
CA MET A 1 -5.59 -26.25 54.28
C MET A 1 -4.95 -24.93 53.80
N LEU A 2 -4.54 -24.02 54.71
CA LEU A 2 -4.02 -22.70 54.35
C LEU A 2 -2.73 -22.76 53.48
N ILE A 3 -1.78 -23.62 53.86
CA ILE A 3 -0.53 -23.83 53.08
C ILE A 3 -0.84 -24.40 51.68
N GLY A 4 -1.77 -25.37 51.58
CA GLY A 4 -2.20 -25.91 50.27
C GLY A 4 -2.81 -24.86 49.35
N ASN A 5 -3.64 -23.97 49.86
CA ASN A 5 -4.24 -22.89 49.10
C ASN A 5 -3.18 -21.88 48.65
N ILE A 6 -2.17 -21.55 49.48
CA ILE A 6 -1.06 -20.68 49.10
C ILE A 6 -0.22 -21.30 47.99
N VAL A 7 0.09 -22.55 48.07
CA VAL A 7 0.87 -23.29 47.02
C VAL A 7 0.09 -23.32 45.71
N LEU A 8 -1.22 -23.59 45.75
CA LEU A 8 -2.06 -23.53 44.55
C LEU A 8 -2.11 -22.14 43.94
N LEU A 9 -2.27 -21.10 44.75
CA LEU A 9 -2.29 -19.71 44.26
C LEU A 9 -0.97 -19.32 43.62
N LEU A 10 0.16 -19.67 44.22
CA LEU A 10 1.48 -19.42 43.65
C LEU A 10 1.67 -20.20 42.34
N SER A 11 1.24 -21.47 42.28
CA SER A 11 1.33 -22.29 41.08
C SER A 11 0.50 -21.72 39.92
N ILE A 12 -0.74 -21.28 40.18
CA ILE A 12 -1.60 -20.64 39.20
C ILE A 12 -0.96 -19.35 38.69
N THR A 13 -0.46 -18.51 39.61
CA THR A 13 0.17 -17.24 39.23
C THR A 13 1.41 -17.45 38.36
N LEU A 14 2.29 -18.38 38.75
CA LEU A 14 3.49 -18.73 37.98
C LEU A 14 3.12 -19.30 36.60
N SER A 15 2.13 -20.20 36.55
CA SER A 15 1.64 -20.76 35.28
C SER A 15 1.08 -19.67 34.35
N ASN A 16 0.34 -18.69 34.88
CA ASN A 16 -0.15 -17.57 34.09
C ASN A 16 0.98 -16.72 33.52
N VAL A 17 1.98 -16.38 34.33
CA VAL A 17 3.16 -15.62 33.87
C VAL A 17 3.91 -16.34 32.75
N LEU A 18 4.17 -17.65 32.93
CA LEU A 18 4.83 -18.48 31.91
C LEU A 18 3.99 -18.55 30.62
N ARG A 19 2.69 -18.75 30.75
CA ARG A 19 1.77 -18.75 29.62
C ARG A 19 1.82 -17.43 28.85
N ASP A 20 1.70 -16.30 29.55
CA ASP A 20 1.66 -14.98 28.92
C ASP A 20 2.99 -14.64 28.24
N TRP A 21 4.11 -15.08 28.81
CA TRP A 21 5.44 -14.93 28.20
C TRP A 21 5.58 -15.75 26.91
N VAL A 22 5.16 -17.02 26.91
CA VAL A 22 5.18 -17.90 25.73
C VAL A 22 4.25 -17.33 24.65
N LEU A 23 3.03 -16.90 25.03
CA LEU A 23 2.06 -16.33 24.12
C LEU A 23 2.57 -15.05 23.46
N LEU A 24 3.25 -14.16 24.20
CA LEU A 24 3.85 -12.97 23.65
C LEU A 24 4.88 -13.31 22.55
N HIS A 25 5.78 -14.24 22.83
CA HIS A 25 6.81 -14.65 21.86
C HIS A 25 6.23 -15.26 20.59
N VAL A 26 5.28 -16.18 20.72
CA VAL A 26 4.63 -16.84 19.58
C VAL A 26 3.83 -15.83 18.78
N SER A 27 3.01 -14.98 19.47
CA SER A 27 2.16 -13.99 18.81
C SER A 27 2.96 -12.95 18.03
N THR A 28 4.09 -12.50 18.59
CA THR A 28 4.96 -11.53 17.91
C THR A 28 5.56 -12.10 16.63
N ARG A 29 6.08 -13.33 16.67
CA ARG A 29 6.64 -13.99 15.49
C ARG A 29 5.58 -14.20 14.39
N VAL A 30 4.39 -14.66 14.77
CA VAL A 30 3.27 -14.85 13.83
C VAL A 30 2.86 -13.51 13.21
N ASN A 31 2.77 -12.46 14.01
CA ASN A 31 2.40 -11.13 13.52
C ASN A 31 3.42 -10.57 12.54
N ILE A 32 4.73 -10.68 12.85
CA ILE A 32 5.80 -10.25 11.95
C ILE A 32 5.71 -11.01 10.62
N SER A 33 5.54 -12.34 10.66
CA SER A 33 5.43 -13.16 9.45
C SER A 33 4.23 -12.74 8.61
N LEU A 34 3.04 -12.60 9.21
CA LEU A 34 1.81 -12.21 8.50
C LEU A 34 1.91 -10.83 7.85
N ILE A 35 2.46 -9.84 8.58
CA ILE A 35 2.63 -8.48 8.03
C ILE A 35 3.71 -8.47 6.94
N SER A 36 4.80 -9.22 7.13
CA SER A 36 5.86 -9.35 6.12
C SER A 36 5.33 -9.96 4.83
N ASP A 37 4.57 -11.06 4.91
CA ASP A 37 3.95 -11.70 3.74
C ASP A 37 2.99 -10.75 3.01
N TYR A 38 2.22 -9.97 3.77
CA TYR A 38 1.34 -8.95 3.21
C TYR A 38 2.12 -7.84 2.49
N LEU A 39 3.20 -7.33 3.08
CA LEU A 39 4.07 -6.33 2.46
C LEU A 39 4.76 -6.86 1.20
N ILE A 40 5.27 -8.11 1.24
CA ILE A 40 5.84 -8.77 0.07
C ILE A 40 4.80 -8.84 -1.05
N LYS A 41 3.56 -9.23 -0.72
CA LYS A 41 2.48 -9.30 -1.71
C LYS A 41 2.14 -7.92 -2.27
N LEU A 42 2.02 -6.89 -1.42
CA LEU A 42 1.79 -5.52 -1.87
C LEU A 42 2.87 -5.04 -2.84
N MET A 43 4.16 -5.28 -2.53
CA MET A 43 5.25 -4.86 -3.40
C MET A 43 5.28 -5.59 -4.75
N LYS A 44 4.60 -6.72 -4.88
CA LYS A 44 4.45 -7.46 -6.13
C LYS A 44 3.25 -7.00 -6.97
N LEU A 45 2.36 -6.18 -6.42
CA LEU A 45 1.19 -5.70 -7.16
C LEU A 45 1.54 -4.59 -8.15
N PRO A 46 0.84 -4.49 -9.29
CA PRO A 46 1.06 -3.46 -10.28
C PRO A 46 0.75 -2.05 -9.73
N VAL A 47 1.41 -1.03 -10.27
CA VAL A 47 1.23 0.38 -9.86
C VAL A 47 -0.23 0.82 -9.97
N THR A 48 -0.96 0.31 -10.96
CA THR A 48 -2.40 0.58 -11.17
C THR A 48 -3.27 0.23 -9.96
N PHE A 49 -2.86 -0.74 -9.15
CA PHE A 49 -3.56 -1.08 -7.91
C PHE A 49 -3.50 0.10 -6.91
N PHE A 50 -2.31 0.68 -6.72
CA PHE A 50 -2.11 1.78 -5.77
C PHE A 50 -2.78 3.08 -6.22
N GLU A 51 -2.85 3.34 -7.51
CA GLU A 51 -3.52 4.52 -8.06
C GLU A 51 -5.05 4.46 -7.92
N ASN A 52 -5.62 3.25 -7.95
CA ASN A 52 -7.07 3.05 -7.87
C ASN A 52 -7.58 2.79 -6.44
N LYS A 53 -6.69 2.61 -5.46
CA LYS A 53 -7.06 2.33 -4.08
C LYS A 53 -6.71 3.48 -3.15
N LEU A 54 -7.60 3.73 -2.20
CA LEU A 54 -7.33 4.69 -1.13
C LEU A 54 -6.21 4.17 -0.21
N VAL A 55 -5.27 5.01 0.15
CA VAL A 55 -4.18 4.67 1.09
C VAL A 55 -4.75 4.12 2.40
N GLY A 56 -5.83 4.73 2.90
CA GLY A 56 -6.51 4.27 4.12
C GLY A 56 -7.11 2.87 4.01
N ASP A 57 -7.55 2.41 2.83
CA ASP A 57 -8.00 1.02 2.63
C ASP A 57 -6.84 0.04 2.81
N ILE A 58 -5.67 0.35 2.25
CA ILE A 58 -4.47 -0.48 2.38
C ILE A 58 -4.00 -0.54 3.83
N LEU A 59 -3.95 0.61 4.52
CA LEU A 59 -3.56 0.68 5.94
C LEU A 59 -4.54 -0.06 6.85
N GLN A 60 -5.85 0.06 6.59
CA GLN A 60 -6.88 -0.63 7.36
C GLN A 60 -6.77 -2.16 7.21
N ARG A 61 -6.44 -2.66 6.02
CA ARG A 61 -6.18 -4.09 5.78
C ARG A 61 -4.92 -4.56 6.49
N ALA A 62 -3.88 -3.74 6.57
CA ALA A 62 -2.72 -4.04 7.40
C ALA A 62 -3.11 -4.21 8.87
N GLY A 63 -4.03 -3.38 9.39
CA GLY A 63 -4.59 -3.51 10.75
C GLY A 63 -5.44 -4.76 10.98
N ASP A 64 -6.02 -5.35 9.94
CA ASP A 64 -6.81 -6.58 10.04
C ASP A 64 -5.98 -7.80 10.50
N HIS A 65 -4.65 -7.80 10.30
CA HIS A 65 -3.76 -8.85 10.82
C HIS A 65 -3.83 -8.97 12.34
N GLU A 66 -4.00 -7.86 13.06
CA GLU A 66 -4.13 -7.84 14.51
C GLU A 66 -5.39 -8.59 14.99
N ARG A 67 -6.50 -8.47 14.25
CA ARG A 67 -7.75 -9.21 14.56
C ARG A 67 -7.56 -10.72 14.39
N ILE A 68 -6.86 -11.14 13.33
CA ILE A 68 -6.55 -12.56 13.09
C ILE A 68 -5.60 -13.07 14.16
N ARG A 69 -4.55 -12.31 14.50
CA ARG A 69 -3.61 -12.63 15.56
C ARG A 69 -4.33 -12.83 16.90
N SER A 70 -5.15 -11.84 17.29
CA SER A 70 -5.90 -11.88 18.54
C SER A 70 -6.84 -13.10 18.61
N PHE A 71 -7.52 -13.44 17.52
CA PHE A 71 -8.34 -14.64 17.44
C PHE A 71 -7.53 -15.92 17.68
N VAL A 72 -6.42 -16.09 16.94
CA VAL A 72 -5.60 -17.32 17.02
C VAL A 72 -4.95 -17.46 18.39
N MET A 73 -4.39 -16.40 18.97
CA MET A 73 -3.62 -16.46 20.20
C MET A 73 -4.46 -16.42 21.46
N ASN A 74 -5.40 -15.49 21.55
CA ASN A 74 -6.14 -15.26 22.78
C ASN A 74 -7.42 -16.11 22.87
N ASN A 75 -8.19 -16.14 21.78
CA ASN A 75 -9.52 -16.75 21.83
C ASN A 75 -9.47 -18.27 21.59
N SER A 76 -8.60 -18.77 20.70
CA SER A 76 -8.55 -20.21 20.39
C SER A 76 -7.97 -21.03 21.54
N LEU A 77 -6.90 -20.55 22.18
CA LEU A 77 -6.32 -21.24 23.35
C LEU A 77 -7.26 -21.18 24.56
N GLY A 78 -7.84 -20.01 24.84
CA GLY A 78 -8.83 -19.88 25.90
C GLY A 78 -10.03 -20.82 25.70
N MET A 79 -10.49 -20.97 24.45
CA MET A 79 -11.59 -21.87 24.11
C MET A 79 -11.22 -23.34 24.35
N PHE A 80 -10.00 -23.75 24.03
CA PHE A 80 -9.54 -25.13 24.27
C PHE A 80 -9.64 -25.50 25.76
N PHE A 81 -9.12 -24.67 26.65
CA PHE A 81 -9.24 -24.90 28.09
C PHE A 81 -10.69 -24.82 28.59
N SER A 82 -11.48 -23.90 28.03
CA SER A 82 -12.90 -23.77 28.39
C SER A 82 -13.72 -24.99 27.99
N ILE A 83 -13.41 -25.66 26.87
CA ILE A 83 -14.06 -26.91 26.48
C ILE A 83 -13.78 -28.01 27.51
N ILE A 84 -12.53 -28.16 27.94
CA ILE A 84 -12.15 -29.17 28.96
C ILE A 84 -12.93 -28.88 30.24
N THR A 85 -12.91 -27.64 30.72
CA THR A 85 -13.65 -27.22 31.94
C THR A 85 -15.14 -27.49 31.79
N PHE A 86 -15.74 -27.14 30.65
CA PHE A 86 -17.15 -27.37 30.35
C PHE A 86 -17.51 -28.85 30.41
N VAL A 87 -16.71 -29.73 29.76
CA VAL A 87 -16.95 -31.16 29.74
C VAL A 87 -16.85 -31.76 31.13
N VAL A 88 -15.78 -31.44 31.89
CA VAL A 88 -15.57 -31.98 33.24
C VAL A 88 -16.74 -31.58 34.18
N PHE A 89 -17.08 -30.29 34.26
CA PHE A 89 -18.14 -29.84 35.13
C PHE A 89 -19.55 -30.27 34.66
N SER A 90 -19.76 -30.46 33.35
CA SER A 90 -20.99 -31.00 32.79
C SER A 90 -21.19 -32.47 33.19
N ILE A 91 -20.11 -33.30 33.16
CA ILE A 91 -20.16 -34.70 33.62
C ILE A 91 -20.45 -34.74 35.12
N ILE A 92 -19.80 -33.89 35.93
CA ILE A 92 -20.07 -33.83 37.37
C ILE A 92 -21.52 -33.44 37.61
N LEU A 93 -22.05 -32.45 36.92
CA LEU A 93 -23.45 -32.01 37.06
C LEU A 93 -24.44 -33.10 36.68
N LEU A 94 -24.14 -33.89 35.63
CA LEU A 94 -24.95 -35.02 35.17
C LEU A 94 -25.01 -36.14 36.24
N ILE A 95 -23.86 -36.44 36.91
CA ILE A 95 -23.77 -37.41 37.96
C ILE A 95 -24.55 -36.96 39.22
N TYR A 96 -24.51 -35.68 39.57
CA TYR A 96 -25.23 -35.11 40.71
C TYR A 96 -26.73 -35.13 40.49
N ASN A 97 -27.23 -34.60 39.37
CA ASN A 97 -28.64 -34.63 39.04
C ASN A 97 -28.87 -34.41 37.52
N PRO A 98 -29.33 -35.46 36.77
CA PRO A 98 -29.58 -35.35 35.34
C PRO A 98 -30.56 -34.27 34.94
N MET A 99 -31.59 -34.01 35.75
CA MET A 99 -32.61 -32.99 35.43
C MET A 99 -31.99 -31.58 35.43
N ILE A 100 -31.16 -31.26 36.41
CA ILE A 100 -30.44 -29.98 36.47
C ILE A 100 -29.51 -29.80 35.26
N PHE A 101 -28.83 -30.89 34.90
CA PHE A 101 -27.97 -30.90 33.72
C PHE A 101 -28.76 -30.55 32.44
N PHE A 102 -29.93 -31.15 32.20
CA PHE A 102 -30.75 -30.85 31.04
C PHE A 102 -31.29 -29.42 31.03
N ILE A 103 -31.70 -28.89 32.19
CA ILE A 103 -32.12 -27.49 32.32
C ILE A 103 -30.96 -26.55 31.94
N PHE A 104 -29.76 -26.82 32.43
CA PHE A 104 -28.56 -26.04 32.13
C PHE A 104 -28.18 -26.11 30.63
N ILE A 105 -28.18 -27.29 30.03
CA ILE A 105 -27.85 -27.47 28.60
C ILE A 105 -28.90 -26.79 27.72
N ALA A 106 -30.19 -26.91 28.04
CA ALA A 106 -31.25 -26.25 27.28
C ALA A 106 -31.12 -24.71 27.36
N GLY A 107 -30.92 -24.16 28.56
CA GLY A 107 -30.71 -22.72 28.77
C GLY A 107 -29.45 -22.20 28.04
N SER A 108 -28.34 -22.93 28.13
CA SER A 108 -27.12 -22.59 27.41
C SER A 108 -27.29 -22.67 25.88
N GLY A 109 -28.07 -23.65 25.38
CA GLY A 109 -28.43 -23.75 23.97
C GLY A 109 -29.23 -22.55 23.47
N ILE A 110 -30.26 -22.12 24.25
CA ILE A 110 -31.04 -20.91 23.95
C ILE A 110 -30.16 -19.66 23.97
N TYR A 111 -29.23 -19.55 24.94
CA TYR A 111 -28.27 -18.45 25.02
C TYR A 111 -27.38 -18.37 23.78
N VAL A 112 -26.80 -19.49 23.35
CA VAL A 112 -25.97 -19.55 22.15
C VAL A 112 -26.82 -19.24 20.89
N ALA A 113 -28.01 -19.79 20.74
CA ALA A 113 -28.92 -19.52 19.64
C ALA A 113 -29.26 -18.02 19.54
N TRP A 114 -29.51 -17.36 20.68
CA TRP A 114 -29.73 -15.91 20.75
C TRP A 114 -28.57 -15.12 20.15
N ILE A 115 -27.33 -15.49 20.45
CA ILE A 115 -26.12 -14.84 19.90
C ILE A 115 -26.05 -14.98 18.37
N PHE A 116 -26.39 -16.16 17.82
CA PHE A 116 -26.34 -16.40 16.38
C PHE A 116 -27.26 -15.47 15.58
N THR A 117 -28.36 -15.00 16.15
CA THR A 117 -29.29 -14.07 15.48
C THR A 117 -28.65 -12.73 15.12
N PHE A 118 -27.62 -12.31 15.84
CA PHE A 118 -26.93 -11.03 15.63
C PHE A 118 -25.73 -11.10 14.67
N LEU A 119 -25.22 -12.29 14.34
CA LEU A 119 -24.00 -12.43 13.56
C LEU A 119 -24.10 -11.80 12.16
N SER A 120 -25.23 -11.97 11.47
CA SER A 120 -25.45 -11.40 10.13
C SER A 120 -25.47 -9.88 10.13
N ILE A 121 -26.08 -9.28 11.16
CA ILE A 121 -26.16 -7.82 11.33
C ILE A 121 -24.78 -7.27 11.65
N ARG A 122 -24.03 -7.91 12.55
CA ARG A 122 -22.65 -7.54 12.88
C ARG A 122 -21.73 -7.55 11.66
N LYS A 123 -21.87 -8.55 10.79
CA LYS A 123 -21.09 -8.61 9.56
C LYS A 123 -21.30 -7.37 8.69
N LYS A 124 -22.55 -6.93 8.50
CA LYS A 124 -22.87 -5.71 7.71
C LYS A 124 -22.26 -4.46 8.33
N LEU A 125 -22.40 -4.31 9.65
CA LEU A 125 -21.86 -3.16 10.38
C LEU A 125 -20.32 -3.12 10.35
N ASP A 126 -19.65 -4.27 10.38
CA ASP A 126 -18.18 -4.32 10.31
C ASP A 126 -17.66 -3.87 8.93
N TRP A 127 -18.37 -4.21 7.85
CA TRP A 127 -18.05 -3.69 6.51
C TRP A 127 -18.25 -2.17 6.39
N GLU A 128 -19.37 -1.65 6.91
CA GLU A 128 -19.65 -0.21 6.93
C GLU A 128 -18.60 0.54 7.78
N TYR A 129 -18.21 -0.04 8.91
CA TYR A 129 -17.16 0.51 9.79
C TYR A 129 -15.78 0.52 9.11
N PHE A 130 -15.44 -0.55 8.41
CA PHE A 130 -14.21 -0.63 7.64
C PHE A 130 -14.13 0.47 6.57
N GLU A 131 -15.18 0.64 5.78
CA GLU A 131 -15.23 1.66 4.72
C GLU A 131 -15.08 3.08 5.28
N LEU A 132 -15.79 3.38 6.37
CA LEU A 132 -15.72 4.71 7.00
C LEU A 132 -14.35 4.98 7.63
N ASN A 133 -13.75 3.98 8.27
CA ASN A 133 -12.40 4.14 8.81
C ASN A 133 -11.33 4.27 7.72
N ALA A 134 -11.43 3.54 6.63
CA ALA A 134 -10.54 3.70 5.48
C ALA A 134 -10.62 5.14 4.93
N LYS A 135 -11.83 5.70 4.79
CA LYS A 135 -12.04 7.10 4.40
C LYS A 135 -11.44 8.08 5.41
N ASN A 136 -11.63 7.82 6.70
CA ASN A 136 -11.07 8.66 7.76
C ASN A 136 -9.52 8.66 7.73
N GLN A 137 -8.90 7.50 7.59
CA GLN A 137 -7.44 7.39 7.47
C GLN A 137 -6.91 8.08 6.22
N SER A 138 -7.54 7.87 5.05
CA SER A 138 -7.17 8.57 3.82
C SER A 138 -7.29 10.07 3.96
N TYR A 139 -8.32 10.56 4.67
CA TYR A 139 -8.52 11.98 4.91
C TYR A 139 -7.41 12.60 5.77
N TRP A 140 -6.92 11.86 6.77
CA TRP A 140 -5.78 12.29 7.58
C TRP A 140 -4.50 12.39 6.74
N VAL A 141 -4.19 11.35 5.95
CA VAL A 141 -3.01 11.34 5.06
C VAL A 141 -3.07 12.52 4.09
N GLU A 142 -4.18 12.68 3.37
CA GLU A 142 -4.40 13.79 2.44
C GLU A 142 -4.22 15.16 3.11
N THR A 143 -4.75 15.34 4.32
CA THR A 143 -4.68 16.61 5.04
C THR A 143 -3.25 16.95 5.47
N ILE A 144 -2.48 15.95 5.92
CA ILE A 144 -1.10 16.14 6.36
C ILE A 144 -0.19 16.39 5.14
N GLU A 145 -0.34 15.63 4.08
CA GLU A 145 0.45 15.79 2.85
C GLU A 145 0.25 17.17 2.21
N ASN A 146 -0.98 17.71 2.26
CA ASN A 146 -1.34 18.97 1.62
C ASN A 146 -1.47 20.15 2.61
N VAL A 147 -0.80 20.08 3.78
CA VAL A 147 -0.94 21.12 4.83
C VAL A 147 -0.53 22.51 4.34
N GLN A 148 0.46 22.62 3.46
CA GLN A 148 0.89 23.91 2.89
C GLN A 148 -0.21 24.54 2.05
N GLU A 149 -0.83 23.76 1.16
CA GLU A 149 -1.94 24.23 0.32
C GLU A 149 -3.16 24.65 1.15
N ILE A 150 -3.43 23.88 2.22
CA ILE A 150 -4.52 24.21 3.15
C ILE A 150 -4.27 25.56 3.80
N LYS A 151 -3.03 25.81 4.26
CA LYS A 151 -2.65 27.04 4.95
C LYS A 151 -2.64 28.26 4.01
N ILE A 152 -2.06 28.13 2.82
CA ILE A 152 -1.99 29.21 1.83
C ILE A 152 -3.40 29.66 1.42
N ASN A 153 -4.33 28.72 1.30
CA ASN A 153 -5.70 29.01 0.85
C ASN A 153 -6.69 29.25 1.99
N ASN A 154 -6.24 29.35 3.26
CA ASN A 154 -7.10 29.50 4.44
C ASN A 154 -8.25 28.47 4.47
N TYR A 155 -7.92 27.19 4.16
CA TYR A 155 -8.90 26.11 3.95
C TYR A 155 -9.08 25.23 5.19
N GLU A 156 -8.50 25.61 6.35
CA GLU A 156 -8.46 24.82 7.57
C GLU A 156 -9.87 24.50 8.09
N ASP A 157 -10.73 25.52 8.19
CA ASP A 157 -12.07 25.35 8.74
C ASP A 157 -12.92 24.41 7.88
N LEU A 158 -12.84 24.55 6.55
CA LEU A 158 -13.61 23.69 5.66
C LEU A 158 -13.10 22.25 5.67
N LYS A 159 -11.78 22.04 5.78
CA LYS A 159 -11.20 20.71 5.97
C LYS A 159 -11.64 20.10 7.31
N ARG A 160 -11.67 20.89 8.41
CA ARG A 160 -12.20 20.46 9.70
C ARG A 160 -13.66 20.02 9.60
N TRP A 161 -14.53 20.84 8.99
CA TRP A 161 -15.94 20.50 8.81
C TRP A 161 -16.17 19.23 7.99
N LYS A 162 -15.37 19.01 6.94
CA LYS A 162 -15.42 17.76 6.16
C LYS A 162 -15.02 16.54 6.99
N TRP A 163 -13.99 16.67 7.82
CA TRP A 163 -13.61 15.61 8.75
C TRP A 163 -14.68 15.35 9.80
N GLU A 164 -15.25 16.42 10.40
CA GLU A 164 -16.35 16.29 11.37
C GLU A 164 -17.56 15.59 10.76
N ALA A 165 -17.85 15.80 9.48
CA ALA A 165 -18.90 15.07 8.78
C ALA A 165 -18.62 13.56 8.69
N ILE A 166 -17.34 13.15 8.51
CA ILE A 166 -16.93 11.75 8.56
C ILE A 166 -17.12 11.22 10.01
N GLN A 167 -16.68 11.97 11.03
CA GLN A 167 -16.84 11.60 12.43
C GLN A 167 -18.32 11.47 12.82
N ALA A 168 -19.18 12.34 12.34
CA ALA A 168 -20.62 12.25 12.58
C ALA A 168 -21.25 10.98 11.97
N ARG A 169 -20.70 10.46 10.85
CA ARG A 169 -21.14 9.18 10.28
C ARG A 169 -20.63 8.00 11.12
N ILE A 170 -19.35 8.04 11.53
CA ILE A 170 -18.76 7.02 12.43
C ILE A 170 -19.53 6.99 13.76
N TYR A 171 -19.85 8.14 14.34
CA TYR A 171 -20.64 8.22 15.56
C TYR A 171 -22.02 7.58 15.42
N ARG A 172 -22.75 7.88 14.33
CA ARG A 172 -24.06 7.25 14.05
C ARG A 172 -23.95 5.74 13.89
N LEU A 173 -22.87 5.26 13.26
CA LEU A 173 -22.59 3.83 13.13
C LEU A 173 -22.31 3.21 14.51
N ASN A 174 -21.46 3.85 15.32
CA ASN A 174 -21.14 3.41 16.67
C ASN A 174 -22.41 3.33 17.56
N LEU A 175 -23.35 4.26 17.40
CA LEU A 175 -24.66 4.19 18.08
C LEU A 175 -25.48 2.97 17.64
N LYS A 176 -25.46 2.61 16.34
CA LYS A 176 -26.11 1.38 15.86
C LYS A 176 -25.44 0.14 16.46
N VAL A 177 -24.09 0.09 16.45
CA VAL A 177 -23.31 -1.00 17.05
C VAL A 177 -23.60 -1.13 18.53
N LEU A 178 -23.64 -0.01 19.28
CA LEU A 178 -23.97 0.01 20.71
C LEU A 178 -25.37 -0.54 20.98
N LYS A 179 -26.39 -0.11 20.23
CA LYS A 179 -27.76 -0.61 20.37
C LYS A 179 -27.83 -2.13 20.18
N ILE A 180 -27.16 -2.65 19.17
CA ILE A 180 -27.12 -4.09 18.86
C ILE A 180 -26.35 -4.85 19.95
N ASN A 181 -25.21 -4.32 20.42
CA ASN A 181 -24.46 -4.92 21.49
C ASN A 181 -25.28 -4.97 22.80
N ASN A 182 -25.98 -3.87 23.15
CA ASN A 182 -26.80 -3.81 24.31
C ASN A 182 -28.01 -4.78 24.20
N ALA A 183 -28.69 -4.82 23.06
CA ALA A 183 -29.81 -5.76 22.86
C ALA A 183 -29.32 -7.22 22.98
N GLN A 184 -28.20 -7.55 22.39
CA GLN A 184 -27.60 -8.88 22.50
C GLN A 184 -27.18 -9.21 23.93
N SER A 185 -26.48 -8.29 24.61
CA SER A 185 -26.00 -8.49 25.99
C SER A 185 -27.14 -8.61 27.00
N LEU A 186 -28.11 -7.71 26.92
CA LEU A 186 -29.27 -7.74 27.83
C LEU A 186 -30.11 -9.01 27.65
N GLY A 187 -30.37 -9.41 26.38
CA GLY A 187 -31.08 -10.66 26.12
C GLY A 187 -30.31 -11.90 26.58
N ALA A 188 -29.00 -11.93 26.35
CA ALA A 188 -28.13 -12.98 26.83
C ALA A 188 -28.09 -13.07 28.36
N GLN A 189 -27.99 -11.92 29.05
CA GLN A 189 -28.02 -11.85 30.51
C GLN A 189 -29.39 -12.29 31.06
N PHE A 190 -30.48 -11.89 30.42
CA PHE A 190 -31.84 -12.32 30.82
C PHE A 190 -31.99 -13.84 30.72
N ILE A 191 -31.56 -14.46 29.58
CA ILE A 191 -31.63 -15.91 29.40
C ILE A 191 -30.82 -16.63 30.48
N ASN A 192 -29.58 -16.15 30.74
CA ASN A 192 -28.72 -16.74 31.77
C ASN A 192 -29.32 -16.60 33.18
N SER A 193 -29.90 -15.46 33.51
CA SER A 193 -30.56 -15.25 34.81
C SER A 193 -31.79 -16.15 34.98
N MET A 194 -32.63 -16.29 33.93
CA MET A 194 -33.79 -17.19 33.94
C MET A 194 -33.36 -18.66 34.13
N MET A 195 -32.30 -19.08 33.44
CA MET A 195 -31.72 -20.41 33.61
C MET A 195 -31.28 -20.64 35.07
N ASN A 196 -30.54 -19.69 35.65
CA ASN A 196 -30.08 -19.78 37.05
C ASN A 196 -31.24 -19.81 38.05
N ILE A 197 -32.28 -19.01 37.85
CA ILE A 197 -33.49 -19.02 38.66
C ILE A 197 -34.21 -20.37 38.56
N ALA A 198 -34.38 -20.90 37.35
CA ALA A 198 -35.03 -22.19 37.13
C ALA A 198 -34.29 -23.34 37.83
N VAL A 199 -32.95 -23.35 37.74
CA VAL A 199 -32.12 -24.35 38.44
C VAL A 199 -32.23 -24.19 39.95
N THR A 200 -32.13 -22.96 40.46
CA THR A 200 -32.25 -22.70 41.91
C THR A 200 -33.60 -23.12 42.45
N PHE A 201 -34.67 -22.81 41.72
CA PHE A 201 -36.05 -23.19 42.10
C PHE A 201 -36.22 -24.73 42.12
N TYR A 202 -35.74 -25.40 41.08
CA TYR A 202 -35.76 -26.87 41.04
C TYR A 202 -34.97 -27.49 42.19
N CYS A 203 -33.75 -26.99 42.47
CA CYS A 203 -32.94 -27.46 43.59
C CYS A 203 -33.64 -27.25 44.93
N ALA A 204 -34.34 -26.09 45.14
CA ALA A 204 -35.06 -25.83 46.38
C ALA A 204 -36.21 -26.82 46.58
N ILE A 205 -36.99 -27.12 45.54
CA ILE A 205 -38.06 -28.13 45.61
C ILE A 205 -37.48 -29.51 45.92
N ALA A 206 -36.39 -29.92 45.25
CA ALA A 206 -35.76 -31.21 45.47
C ALA A 206 -35.17 -31.37 46.90
N VAL A 207 -34.74 -30.27 47.54
CA VAL A 207 -34.34 -30.26 48.96
C VAL A 207 -35.55 -30.41 49.86
N ILE A 208 -36.66 -29.74 49.59
CA ILE A 208 -37.90 -29.85 50.37
C ILE A 208 -38.46 -31.27 50.30
N ASN A 209 -38.42 -31.88 49.13
CA ASN A 209 -38.87 -33.28 48.93
C ASN A 209 -37.93 -34.34 49.53
N GLY A 210 -36.71 -33.92 49.94
CA GLY A 210 -35.70 -34.84 50.47
C GLY A 210 -34.90 -35.60 49.42
N ASP A 211 -35.05 -35.27 48.12
CA ASP A 211 -34.34 -35.92 47.01
C ASP A 211 -32.86 -35.56 46.99
N ILE A 212 -32.49 -34.37 47.44
CA ILE A 212 -31.11 -33.86 47.52
C ILE A 212 -30.89 -33.18 48.88
N THR A 213 -29.61 -33.17 49.32
CA THR A 213 -29.25 -32.43 50.55
C THR A 213 -29.00 -30.97 50.26
N PHE A 214 -29.09 -30.09 51.28
CA PHE A 214 -28.75 -28.67 51.18
C PHE A 214 -27.29 -28.46 50.66
N GLY A 215 -26.35 -29.35 51.06
CA GLY A 215 -24.97 -29.32 50.57
C GLY A 215 -24.84 -29.58 49.06
N VAL A 216 -25.68 -30.50 48.52
CA VAL A 216 -25.74 -30.73 47.05
C VAL A 216 -26.30 -29.52 46.32
N MET A 217 -27.29 -28.82 46.85
CA MET A 217 -27.82 -27.57 46.28
C MET A 217 -26.71 -26.51 46.17
N ILE A 218 -25.95 -26.27 47.25
CA ILE A 218 -24.82 -25.30 47.23
C ILE A 218 -23.75 -25.72 46.24
N SER A 219 -23.38 -27.00 46.22
CA SER A 219 -22.41 -27.52 45.27
C SER A 219 -22.85 -27.35 43.80
N THR A 220 -24.14 -27.56 43.54
CA THR A 220 -24.72 -27.35 42.20
C THR A 220 -24.64 -25.88 41.78
N GLN A 221 -24.95 -24.94 42.66
CA GLN A 221 -24.81 -23.50 42.38
C GLN A 221 -23.37 -23.12 42.08
N PHE A 222 -22.41 -23.69 42.82
CA PHE A 222 -20.99 -23.48 42.54
C PHE A 222 -20.57 -24.03 41.17
N ILE A 223 -21.01 -25.25 40.82
CA ILE A 223 -20.72 -25.89 39.53
C ILE A 223 -21.28 -25.07 38.37
N ILE A 224 -22.54 -24.58 38.49
CA ILE A 224 -23.15 -23.73 37.48
C ILE A 224 -22.37 -22.40 37.32
N GLY A 225 -21.94 -21.81 38.44
CA GLY A 225 -21.05 -20.64 38.41
C GLY A 225 -19.77 -20.88 37.62
N MET A 226 -19.16 -22.08 37.79
CA MET A 226 -17.95 -22.48 37.01
C MET A 226 -18.25 -22.76 35.53
N LEU A 227 -19.45 -23.21 35.19
CA LEU A 227 -19.89 -23.46 33.81
C LEU A 227 -20.24 -22.19 33.03
N ASN A 228 -20.63 -21.10 33.70
CA ASN A 228 -20.95 -19.84 33.03
C ASN A 228 -19.75 -19.23 32.30
N GLY A 229 -18.51 -19.39 32.82
CA GLY A 229 -17.29 -18.93 32.19
C GLY A 229 -17.02 -19.57 30.81
N PRO A 230 -16.97 -20.91 30.70
CA PRO A 230 -16.88 -21.62 29.43
C PRO A 230 -17.93 -21.25 28.39
N VAL A 231 -19.19 -21.07 28.81
CA VAL A 231 -20.26 -20.68 27.88
C VAL A 231 -20.04 -19.25 27.36
N ALA A 232 -19.65 -18.31 28.21
CA ALA A 232 -19.28 -16.95 27.78
C ALA A 232 -18.06 -16.95 26.86
N GLN A 233 -17.07 -17.80 27.13
CA GLN A 233 -15.88 -17.96 26.29
C GLN A 233 -16.23 -18.52 24.91
N LEU A 234 -17.17 -19.47 24.82
CA LEU A 234 -17.68 -19.98 23.54
C LEU A 234 -18.28 -18.84 22.69
N VAL A 235 -19.08 -18.00 23.29
CA VAL A 235 -19.68 -16.83 22.60
C VAL A 235 -18.61 -15.87 22.12
N SER A 236 -17.65 -15.52 22.97
CA SER A 236 -16.52 -14.66 22.61
C SER A 236 -15.73 -15.26 21.46
N PHE A 237 -15.48 -16.57 21.48
CA PHE A 237 -14.81 -17.29 20.40
C PHE A 237 -15.57 -17.19 19.08
N ILE A 238 -16.91 -17.44 19.09
CA ILE A 238 -17.74 -17.35 17.88
C ILE A 238 -17.68 -15.94 17.26
N GLN A 239 -17.78 -14.90 18.10
CA GLN A 239 -17.69 -13.51 17.65
C GLN A 239 -16.32 -13.16 17.08
N SER A 240 -15.27 -13.53 17.77
CA SER A 240 -13.89 -13.29 17.34
C SER A 240 -13.55 -14.08 16.08
N ALA A 241 -14.05 -15.31 15.93
CA ALA A 241 -13.92 -16.11 14.71
C ALA A 241 -14.60 -15.42 13.52
N GLN A 242 -15.76 -14.82 13.73
CA GLN A 242 -16.44 -14.04 12.69
C GLN A 242 -15.62 -12.84 12.25
N TYR A 243 -15.10 -12.04 13.19
CA TYR A 243 -14.23 -10.90 12.85
C TYR A 243 -12.94 -11.34 12.15
N ALA A 244 -12.29 -12.38 12.64
CA ALA A 244 -11.09 -12.93 12.02
C ALA A 244 -11.39 -13.44 10.59
N LYS A 245 -12.52 -14.12 10.37
CA LYS A 245 -12.96 -14.56 9.03
C LYS A 245 -13.17 -13.38 8.08
N ILE A 246 -13.82 -12.31 8.53
CA ILE A 246 -14.03 -11.11 7.68
C ILE A 246 -12.69 -10.45 7.34
N SER A 247 -11.81 -10.28 8.34
CA SER A 247 -10.46 -9.74 8.14
C SER A 247 -9.62 -10.60 7.19
N PHE A 248 -9.69 -11.93 7.35
CA PHE A 248 -9.02 -12.87 6.44
C PHE A 248 -9.54 -12.76 5.00
N MET A 249 -10.85 -12.63 4.80
CA MET A 249 -11.44 -12.45 3.46
C MET A 249 -10.91 -11.17 2.80
N ARG A 250 -10.83 -10.04 3.54
CA ARG A 250 -10.30 -8.76 3.03
C ARG A 250 -8.81 -8.83 2.66
N ILE A 251 -8.01 -9.50 3.47
CA ILE A 251 -6.58 -9.72 3.18
C ILE A 251 -6.43 -10.65 1.97
N ASN A 252 -7.23 -11.73 1.92
CA ASN A 252 -7.19 -12.71 0.83
C ASN A 252 -7.58 -12.10 -0.52
N GLU A 253 -8.45 -11.08 -0.57
CA GLU A 253 -8.72 -10.32 -1.80
C GLU A 253 -7.43 -9.77 -2.42
N ILE A 254 -6.47 -9.28 -1.59
CA ILE A 254 -5.18 -8.78 -2.07
C ILE A 254 -4.28 -9.93 -2.52
N HIS A 255 -4.26 -11.03 -1.77
CA HIS A 255 -3.45 -12.20 -2.13
C HIS A 255 -3.90 -12.88 -3.42
N GLN A 256 -5.18 -12.80 -3.77
CA GLN A 256 -5.74 -13.33 -5.02
C GLN A 256 -5.47 -12.45 -6.24
N LEU A 257 -5.04 -11.20 -6.06
CA LEU A 257 -4.67 -10.36 -7.19
C LEU A 257 -3.41 -10.91 -7.87
N LYS A 258 -3.36 -10.80 -9.20
CA LYS A 258 -2.18 -11.21 -9.97
C LYS A 258 -1.00 -10.32 -9.64
N ASP A 259 0.16 -10.93 -9.48
CA ASP A 259 1.41 -10.21 -9.33
C ASP A 259 1.76 -9.49 -10.64
N GLU A 260 2.51 -8.42 -10.56
CA GLU A 260 2.94 -7.63 -11.73
C GLU A 260 3.75 -8.49 -12.72
N ASP A 261 4.52 -9.47 -12.21
CA ASP A 261 5.40 -10.35 -13.00
C ASP A 261 4.73 -11.67 -13.44
N ASP A 262 3.53 -12.01 -12.94
CA ASP A 262 2.80 -13.25 -13.29
C ASP A 262 2.40 -13.33 -14.77
N SER A 263 2.37 -12.21 -15.46
CA SER A 263 2.12 -12.15 -16.90
C SER A 263 3.35 -12.45 -17.74
N SER A 264 4.53 -12.55 -17.13
CA SER A 264 5.73 -12.98 -17.81
C SER A 264 5.78 -14.51 -17.81
N PRO A 265 5.76 -15.19 -18.96
CA PRO A 265 6.03 -16.62 -18.97
C PRO A 265 7.38 -16.83 -18.29
N VAL A 266 7.46 -17.83 -17.39
CA VAL A 266 8.69 -18.22 -16.69
C VAL A 266 9.72 -18.69 -17.74
N ILE A 267 10.29 -17.73 -18.44
CA ILE A 267 11.44 -17.98 -19.25
C ILE A 267 12.61 -17.81 -18.31
N SER A 268 13.16 -18.96 -17.92
CA SER A 268 14.35 -19.12 -17.08
C SER A 268 15.37 -17.99 -17.31
N ASN A 269 16.11 -17.62 -16.28
CA ASN A 269 17.23 -16.67 -16.26
C ASN A 269 18.32 -16.87 -17.34
N SER A 270 18.12 -17.79 -18.31
CA SER A 270 19.08 -18.25 -19.32
C SER A 270 18.80 -17.79 -20.74
N LEU A 271 17.75 -17.01 -21.04
CA LEU A 271 17.61 -16.44 -22.37
C LEU A 271 18.60 -15.30 -22.56
N SER A 272 19.56 -15.54 -23.45
CA SER A 272 20.44 -14.49 -23.95
C SER A 272 19.58 -13.35 -24.52
N LEU A 273 19.81 -12.13 -24.02
CA LEU A 273 19.14 -10.95 -24.56
C LEU A 273 19.44 -10.82 -26.06
N PRO A 274 18.52 -10.28 -26.85
CA PRO A 274 18.75 -10.06 -28.29
C PRO A 274 20.02 -9.25 -28.54
N VAL A 275 20.69 -9.54 -29.65
CA VAL A 275 21.87 -8.80 -30.10
C VAL A 275 21.49 -7.36 -30.42
N ASP A 276 20.32 -7.17 -31.06
CA ASP A 276 19.73 -5.85 -31.25
C ASP A 276 18.96 -5.45 -29.97
N LYS A 277 19.49 -4.45 -29.30
CA LYS A 277 18.87 -3.84 -28.09
C LYS A 277 18.04 -2.59 -28.43
N SER A 278 17.69 -2.35 -29.70
CA SER A 278 16.75 -1.29 -30.07
C SER A 278 15.35 -1.62 -29.59
N LEU A 279 14.56 -0.60 -29.22
CA LEU A 279 13.18 -0.79 -28.80
C LEU A 279 12.23 -0.51 -29.97
N TYR A 280 11.29 -1.41 -30.17
CA TYR A 280 10.26 -1.32 -31.21
C TYR A 280 8.88 -1.31 -30.58
N LEU A 281 8.12 -0.27 -30.85
CA LEU A 281 6.70 -0.19 -30.53
C LEU A 281 5.92 -0.50 -31.79
N LYS A 282 5.03 -1.49 -31.74
CA LYS A 282 4.22 -1.96 -32.88
C LYS A 282 2.74 -1.73 -32.57
N ASN A 283 2.16 -0.71 -33.22
CA ASN A 283 0.75 -0.34 -33.10
C ASN A 283 0.26 -0.19 -31.64
N VAL A 284 1.11 0.42 -30.78
CA VAL A 284 0.83 0.54 -29.36
C VAL A 284 -0.26 1.57 -29.11
N SER A 285 -1.34 1.16 -28.43
CA SER A 285 -2.38 2.05 -27.93
C SER A 285 -2.58 1.83 -26.43
N PHE A 286 -2.92 2.90 -25.71
CA PHE A 286 -3.06 2.83 -24.26
C PHE A 286 -4.15 3.74 -23.72
N GLN A 287 -4.85 3.26 -22.69
CA GLN A 287 -5.79 3.98 -21.85
C GLN A 287 -5.63 3.57 -20.38
N TYR A 288 -5.76 4.51 -19.45
CA TYR A 288 -5.58 4.23 -18.01
C TYR A 288 -6.70 3.36 -17.41
N SER A 289 -7.91 3.43 -17.97
CA SER A 289 -9.01 2.56 -17.58
C SER A 289 -9.86 2.19 -18.81
N ARG A 290 -10.61 1.08 -18.71
CA ARG A 290 -11.42 0.57 -19.83
C ARG A 290 -12.42 1.60 -20.40
N ASN A 291 -12.86 2.54 -19.57
CA ASN A 291 -13.85 3.57 -19.95
C ASN A 291 -13.21 4.94 -20.22
N ALA A 292 -11.89 5.07 -20.07
CA ALA A 292 -11.19 6.32 -20.37
C ALA A 292 -10.85 6.41 -21.86
N PRO A 293 -10.70 7.63 -22.41
CA PRO A 293 -10.23 7.81 -23.77
C PRO A 293 -8.80 7.28 -23.94
N LEU A 294 -8.46 6.85 -25.15
CA LEU A 294 -7.09 6.45 -25.50
C LEU A 294 -6.15 7.67 -25.37
N VAL A 295 -5.14 7.53 -24.51
CA VAL A 295 -4.08 8.54 -24.32
C VAL A 295 -3.01 8.40 -25.39
N LEU A 296 -2.66 7.16 -25.78
CA LEU A 296 -1.79 6.87 -26.92
C LEU A 296 -2.58 6.06 -27.94
N LYS A 297 -2.39 6.40 -29.22
CA LYS A 297 -3.18 5.88 -30.33
C LYS A 297 -2.25 5.39 -31.44
N ASN A 298 -2.20 4.09 -31.62
CA ASN A 298 -1.50 3.43 -32.73
C ASN A 298 -0.04 3.90 -32.90
N ILE A 299 0.73 3.93 -31.81
CA ILE A 299 2.13 4.34 -31.79
C ILE A 299 2.98 3.24 -32.43
N THR A 300 3.61 3.54 -33.56
CA THR A 300 4.61 2.69 -34.20
C THR A 300 5.90 3.47 -34.27
N LEU A 301 6.95 2.93 -33.61
CA LEU A 301 8.18 3.66 -33.38
C LEU A 301 9.36 2.71 -33.20
N GLN A 302 10.52 3.07 -33.73
CA GLN A 302 11.81 2.49 -33.42
C GLN A 302 12.64 3.48 -32.60
N ILE A 303 13.18 3.04 -31.47
CA ILE A 303 14.16 3.75 -30.65
C ILE A 303 15.50 3.05 -30.81
N PRO A 304 16.46 3.65 -31.57
CA PRO A 304 17.71 2.98 -31.91
C PRO A 304 18.60 2.82 -30.66
N LYS A 305 19.28 1.67 -30.57
CA LYS A 305 20.29 1.40 -29.55
C LYS A 305 21.44 2.43 -29.59
N GLY A 306 21.84 2.89 -28.41
CA GLY A 306 23.02 3.78 -28.27
C GLY A 306 22.79 5.19 -28.79
N LYS A 307 21.54 5.60 -29.01
CA LYS A 307 21.13 6.91 -29.50
C LYS A 307 20.29 7.67 -28.50
N VAL A 308 20.26 8.98 -28.64
CA VAL A 308 19.41 9.88 -27.86
C VAL A 308 18.14 10.17 -28.65
N THR A 309 17.02 9.74 -28.11
CA THR A 309 15.67 9.99 -28.65
C THR A 309 14.95 11.02 -27.79
N ALA A 310 14.59 12.17 -28.36
CA ALA A 310 13.81 13.20 -27.68
C ALA A 310 12.32 13.07 -28.04
N ILE A 311 11.46 13.13 -27.04
CA ILE A 311 10.00 13.15 -27.19
C ILE A 311 9.53 14.57 -26.91
N VAL A 312 8.89 15.21 -27.88
CA VAL A 312 8.38 16.57 -27.79
C VAL A 312 6.90 16.64 -28.14
N GLY A 313 6.21 17.68 -27.71
CA GLY A 313 4.79 17.90 -27.97
C GLY A 313 4.11 18.68 -26.86
N ASP A 314 2.84 19.03 -27.04
CA ASP A 314 2.06 19.81 -26.08
C ASP A 314 1.95 19.13 -24.72
N SER A 315 1.60 19.92 -23.71
CA SER A 315 1.27 19.35 -22.38
C SER A 315 0.06 18.42 -22.50
N GLY A 316 0.11 17.26 -21.85
CA GLY A 316 -0.97 16.27 -21.89
C GLY A 316 -1.06 15.42 -23.16
N CYS A 317 -0.15 15.54 -24.13
CA CYS A 317 -0.20 14.73 -25.38
C CYS A 317 0.23 13.26 -25.20
N GLY A 318 0.68 12.83 -23.99
CA GLY A 318 1.02 11.44 -23.69
C GLY A 318 2.51 11.12 -23.54
N LYS A 319 3.41 12.12 -23.46
CA LYS A 319 4.88 11.92 -23.36
C LYS A 319 5.28 11.06 -22.16
N SER A 320 4.90 11.45 -20.95
CA SER A 320 5.20 10.70 -19.71
C SER A 320 4.50 9.34 -19.70
N THR A 321 3.32 9.22 -20.32
CA THR A 321 2.61 7.94 -20.47
C THR A 321 3.42 6.97 -21.34
N LEU A 322 4.04 7.46 -22.42
CA LEU A 322 4.90 6.65 -23.27
C LEU A 322 6.14 6.14 -22.49
N LEU A 323 6.78 6.98 -21.67
CA LEU A 323 7.87 6.55 -20.79
C LEU A 323 7.40 5.50 -19.77
N LYS A 324 6.25 5.68 -19.16
CA LYS A 324 5.68 4.71 -18.20
C LYS A 324 5.42 3.34 -18.84
N LEU A 325 4.99 3.29 -20.10
CA LEU A 325 4.86 2.05 -20.86
C LEU A 325 6.21 1.39 -21.16
N LEU A 326 7.21 2.16 -21.57
CA LEU A 326 8.57 1.66 -21.82
C LEU A 326 9.23 1.12 -20.56
N LEU A 327 8.96 1.73 -19.39
CA LEU A 327 9.39 1.23 -18.07
C LEU A 327 8.56 0.04 -17.57
N ARG A 328 7.54 -0.37 -18.32
CA ARG A 328 6.59 -1.42 -17.92
C ARG A 328 5.97 -1.15 -16.55
N LEU A 329 5.64 0.13 -16.25
CA LEU A 329 4.76 0.48 -15.14
C LEU A 329 3.29 0.23 -15.50
N TYR A 330 2.99 0.24 -16.80
CA TYR A 330 1.71 -0.12 -17.40
C TYR A 330 1.92 -1.04 -18.59
N MET A 331 0.93 -1.86 -18.87
CA MET A 331 0.87 -2.67 -20.08
C MET A 331 0.09 -1.93 -21.18
N PRO A 332 0.50 -2.02 -22.46
CA PRO A 332 -0.27 -1.46 -23.55
C PRO A 332 -1.64 -2.12 -23.62
N SER A 333 -2.68 -1.33 -23.95
CA SER A 333 -4.05 -1.86 -24.17
C SER A 333 -4.14 -2.65 -25.48
N TYR A 334 -3.39 -2.21 -26.50
CA TYR A 334 -3.24 -2.86 -27.81
C TYR A 334 -1.80 -2.70 -28.30
N GLY A 335 -1.40 -3.64 -29.17
CA GLY A 335 -0.04 -3.64 -29.71
C GLY A 335 0.99 -4.27 -28.76
N GLU A 336 2.25 -4.17 -29.12
CA GLU A 336 3.36 -4.75 -28.35
C GLU A 336 4.60 -3.86 -28.35
N ILE A 337 5.42 -4.03 -27.32
CA ILE A 337 6.74 -3.41 -27.19
C ILE A 337 7.77 -4.51 -27.24
N CYS A 338 8.74 -4.40 -28.15
CA CYS A 338 9.79 -5.38 -28.36
C CYS A 338 11.17 -4.77 -28.16
N MET A 339 12.12 -5.59 -27.72
CA MET A 339 13.56 -5.33 -27.75
C MET A 339 14.17 -6.23 -28.83
N GLY A 340 14.59 -5.66 -29.96
CA GLY A 340 14.85 -6.44 -31.14
C GLY A 340 13.63 -7.24 -31.56
N ASP A 341 13.77 -8.57 -31.68
CA ASP A 341 12.67 -9.48 -32.02
C ASP A 341 11.93 -10.02 -30.79
N MET A 342 12.40 -9.74 -29.56
CA MET A 342 11.81 -10.26 -28.33
C MET A 342 10.80 -9.28 -27.75
N ASN A 343 9.58 -9.76 -27.46
CA ASN A 343 8.62 -8.97 -26.72
C ASN A 343 9.15 -8.72 -25.29
N VAL A 344 9.16 -7.46 -24.86
CA VAL A 344 9.66 -7.04 -23.53
C VAL A 344 8.90 -7.74 -22.40
N ASN A 345 7.65 -8.15 -22.62
CA ASN A 345 6.86 -8.90 -21.62
C ASN A 345 7.45 -10.30 -21.34
N ASN A 346 8.29 -10.83 -22.22
CA ASN A 346 8.98 -12.11 -22.00
C ASN A 346 10.24 -11.99 -21.13
N ILE A 347 10.65 -10.77 -20.79
CA ILE A 347 11.76 -10.49 -19.88
C ILE A 347 11.15 -10.28 -18.47
N SER A 348 11.74 -10.88 -17.42
CA SER A 348 11.27 -10.59 -16.06
C SER A 348 11.38 -9.09 -15.75
N LEU A 349 10.41 -8.54 -15.01
CA LEU A 349 10.39 -7.11 -14.66
C LEU A 349 11.64 -6.69 -13.90
N ARG A 350 12.15 -7.57 -13.02
CA ARG A 350 13.38 -7.32 -12.27
C ARG A 350 14.58 -7.14 -13.21
N ASN A 351 14.74 -8.02 -14.20
CA ASN A 351 15.84 -7.96 -15.18
C ASN A 351 15.69 -6.76 -16.12
N TRP A 352 14.47 -6.41 -16.52
CA TRP A 352 14.21 -5.24 -17.32
C TRP A 352 14.55 -3.95 -16.57
N ARG A 353 13.97 -3.77 -15.37
CA ARG A 353 14.17 -2.56 -14.55
C ARG A 353 15.61 -2.41 -14.03
N ALA A 354 16.34 -3.51 -13.86
CA ALA A 354 17.77 -3.45 -13.53
C ALA A 354 18.60 -2.78 -14.64
N LYS A 355 18.17 -2.89 -15.91
CA LYS A 355 18.83 -2.25 -17.06
C LYS A 355 18.34 -0.84 -17.34
N CYS A 356 17.35 -0.36 -16.59
CA CYS A 356 16.74 0.94 -16.77
C CYS A 356 17.16 1.89 -15.65
N GLY A 357 17.75 3.04 -15.99
CA GLY A 357 17.84 4.21 -15.13
C GLY A 357 16.68 5.15 -15.43
N CYS A 358 16.09 5.74 -14.40
CA CYS A 358 14.90 6.56 -14.60
C CYS A 358 14.91 7.78 -13.69
N VAL A 359 14.62 8.95 -14.26
CA VAL A 359 14.30 10.19 -13.55
C VAL A 359 12.93 10.65 -14.03
N MET A 360 11.91 10.49 -13.19
CA MET A 360 10.56 10.94 -13.49
C MET A 360 10.34 12.37 -13.02
N GLN A 361 9.39 13.07 -13.61
CA GLN A 361 9.01 14.44 -13.25
C GLN A 361 8.70 14.59 -11.76
N ASP A 362 7.91 13.66 -11.21
CA ASP A 362 7.52 13.62 -9.79
C ASP A 362 8.38 12.66 -8.97
N GLY A 363 9.67 12.54 -9.31
CA GLY A 363 10.60 11.65 -8.62
C GLY A 363 10.70 11.97 -7.12
N LYS A 364 10.57 10.94 -6.26
CA LYS A 364 10.58 11.10 -4.80
C LYS A 364 11.88 10.53 -4.20
N LEU A 365 12.36 11.19 -3.16
CA LEU A 365 13.42 10.70 -2.30
C LEU A 365 12.80 10.05 -1.06
N PHE A 366 13.46 9.02 -0.56
CA PHE A 366 13.08 8.33 0.67
C PHE A 366 13.60 9.08 1.89
N ASN A 367 12.93 8.92 3.03
CA ASN A 367 13.42 9.42 4.32
C ASN A 367 14.60 8.56 4.80
N ASP A 368 15.80 8.87 4.28
CA ASP A 368 17.02 8.11 4.50
C ASP A 368 18.23 9.02 4.18
N THR A 369 19.45 8.50 4.30
CA THR A 369 20.66 9.22 3.93
C THR A 369 20.74 9.54 2.44
N ILE A 370 21.55 10.51 2.05
CA ILE A 370 21.82 10.80 0.63
C ILE A 370 22.40 9.56 -0.06
N GLN A 371 23.34 8.88 0.60
CA GLN A 371 23.95 7.64 0.11
C GLN A 371 22.90 6.60 -0.21
N ASN A 372 22.04 6.27 0.76
CA ASN A 372 21.00 5.26 0.60
C ASN A 372 19.96 5.66 -0.44
N ASN A 373 19.69 6.94 -0.59
CA ASN A 373 18.85 7.44 -1.67
C ASN A 373 19.45 7.25 -3.07
N ILE A 374 20.76 7.21 -3.20
CA ILE A 374 21.43 6.96 -4.50
C ILE A 374 21.59 5.46 -4.76
N VAL A 375 22.10 4.72 -3.77
CA VAL A 375 22.47 3.31 -3.93
C VAL A 375 21.25 2.38 -3.88
N LEU A 376 20.28 2.65 -3.00
CA LEU A 376 19.08 1.84 -2.75
C LEU A 376 19.36 0.39 -2.26
N ASP A 377 20.62 0.07 -1.91
CA ASP A 377 21.04 -1.22 -1.35
C ASP A 377 22.17 -0.99 -0.34
N ASP A 378 21.87 -1.11 0.95
CA ASP A 378 22.82 -0.87 2.03
C ASP A 378 23.85 -1.99 2.17
N ALA A 379 23.58 -3.18 1.64
CA ALA A 379 24.40 -4.36 1.86
C ALA A 379 25.65 -4.41 0.97
N ASN A 380 25.57 -3.82 -0.25
CA ASN A 380 26.64 -3.90 -1.24
C ASN A 380 26.85 -2.55 -1.93
N ILE A 381 27.61 -1.65 -1.31
CA ILE A 381 27.88 -0.33 -1.86
C ILE A 381 29.12 -0.36 -2.73
N ASP A 382 28.96 -0.05 -4.02
CA ASP A 382 30.06 0.26 -4.92
C ASP A 382 30.39 1.74 -4.82
N TYR A 383 31.43 2.06 -4.06
CA TYR A 383 31.85 3.44 -3.80
C TYR A 383 32.41 4.13 -5.06
N GLU A 384 33.02 3.39 -5.98
CA GLU A 384 33.53 3.94 -7.24
C GLU A 384 32.36 4.35 -8.15
N ALA A 385 31.36 3.48 -8.30
CA ALA A 385 30.13 3.79 -9.03
C ALA A 385 29.37 4.96 -8.38
N LEU A 386 29.31 5.02 -7.04
CA LEU A 386 28.66 6.10 -6.29
C LEU A 386 29.35 7.45 -6.59
N GLN A 387 30.66 7.51 -6.45
CA GLN A 387 31.44 8.73 -6.70
C GLN A 387 31.23 9.20 -8.14
N LYS A 388 31.37 8.31 -9.12
CA LYS A 388 31.16 8.61 -10.54
C LYS A 388 29.74 9.14 -10.82
N ALA A 389 28.72 8.52 -10.23
CA ALA A 389 27.34 8.96 -10.39
C ALA A 389 27.10 10.36 -9.82
N VAL A 390 27.65 10.65 -8.65
CA VAL A 390 27.55 11.94 -7.96
C VAL A 390 28.32 13.03 -8.69
N GLU A 391 29.49 12.74 -9.21
CA GLU A 391 30.27 13.67 -10.04
C GLU A 391 29.53 14.04 -11.34
N VAL A 392 28.99 13.05 -12.05
CA VAL A 392 28.19 13.28 -13.27
C VAL A 392 26.95 14.10 -12.99
N ALA A 393 26.27 13.83 -11.86
CA ALA A 393 25.11 14.61 -11.40
C ALA A 393 25.48 16.01 -10.90
N ASN A 394 26.78 16.35 -10.83
CA ASN A 394 27.32 17.63 -10.36
C ASN A 394 26.79 18.05 -8.98
N ILE A 395 26.80 17.11 -8.01
CA ILE A 395 26.32 17.35 -6.65
C ILE A 395 27.39 17.06 -5.58
N SER A 396 28.60 16.63 -5.96
CA SER A 396 29.70 16.27 -5.03
C SER A 396 30.00 17.37 -4.03
N HIS A 397 30.24 18.59 -4.52
CA HIS A 397 30.59 19.73 -3.65
C HIS A 397 29.52 20.06 -2.63
N GLU A 398 28.24 19.96 -3.01
CA GLU A 398 27.15 20.24 -2.06
C GLU A 398 27.05 19.14 -1.00
N ILE A 399 27.25 17.88 -1.38
CA ILE A 399 27.25 16.76 -0.43
C ILE A 399 28.42 16.89 0.54
N GLU A 400 29.62 17.19 0.04
CA GLU A 400 30.82 17.37 0.84
C GLU A 400 30.75 18.60 1.77
N ALA A 401 30.03 19.64 1.37
CA ALA A 401 29.79 20.82 2.19
C ALA A 401 28.76 20.60 3.31
N MET A 402 28.02 19.49 3.29
CA MET A 402 27.05 19.15 4.35
C MET A 402 27.77 18.58 5.57
N PRO A 403 27.32 18.88 6.81
CA PRO A 403 27.99 18.45 8.04
C PRO A 403 28.23 16.94 8.15
N GLN A 404 27.36 16.13 7.56
CA GLN A 404 27.42 14.65 7.59
C GLN A 404 27.75 14.05 6.19
N GLY A 405 28.04 14.89 5.19
CA GLY A 405 28.35 14.44 3.84
C GLY A 405 27.31 13.48 3.29
N TYR A 406 27.73 12.34 2.81
CA TYR A 406 26.85 11.27 2.27
C TYR A 406 25.87 10.69 3.29
N GLN A 407 26.19 10.78 4.60
CA GLN A 407 25.33 10.31 5.69
C GLN A 407 24.28 11.34 6.11
N THR A 408 24.21 12.48 5.43
CA THR A 408 23.19 13.48 5.71
C THR A 408 21.80 12.88 5.49
N MET A 409 20.98 12.91 6.56
CA MET A 409 19.60 12.46 6.51
C MET A 409 18.76 13.44 5.71
N ILE A 410 18.04 12.91 4.74
CA ILE A 410 17.04 13.64 3.96
C ILE A 410 15.69 13.36 4.59
N GLY A 411 14.97 14.41 4.96
CA GLY A 411 13.60 14.26 5.46
C GLY A 411 12.64 13.78 4.38
N GLU A 412 11.40 13.54 4.81
CA GLU A 412 10.32 13.06 3.96
C GLU A 412 10.19 13.90 2.68
N MET A 413 10.10 13.24 1.53
CA MET A 413 10.06 13.85 0.19
C MET A 413 11.28 14.74 -0.16
N GLY A 414 12.44 14.52 0.48
CA GLY A 414 13.66 15.30 0.23
C GLY A 414 13.70 16.64 0.97
N ARG A 415 13.01 16.76 2.11
CA ARG A 415 13.14 17.93 3.01
C ARG A 415 14.60 18.12 3.40
N GLY A 416 15.07 19.37 3.34
CA GLY A 416 16.48 19.73 3.59
C GLY A 416 17.30 19.92 2.30
N LEU A 417 16.78 19.51 1.14
CA LEU A 417 17.39 19.75 -0.17
C LEU A 417 16.58 20.77 -0.99
N SER A 418 17.29 21.63 -1.74
CA SER A 418 16.64 22.45 -2.76
C SER A 418 16.05 21.58 -3.89
N GLY A 419 15.12 22.12 -4.68
CA GLY A 419 14.55 21.41 -5.84
C GLY A 419 15.62 20.90 -6.81
N GLY A 420 16.63 21.73 -7.08
CA GLY A 420 17.76 21.35 -7.94
C GLY A 420 18.67 20.26 -7.33
N GLN A 421 18.95 20.33 -6.04
CA GLN A 421 19.72 19.29 -5.34
C GLN A 421 18.97 17.95 -5.34
N ARG A 422 17.66 17.98 -5.06
CA ARG A 422 16.80 16.78 -5.12
C ARG A 422 16.85 16.13 -6.50
N GLN A 423 16.72 16.92 -7.55
CA GLN A 423 16.77 16.43 -8.92
C GLN A 423 18.13 15.81 -9.28
N ARG A 424 19.23 16.42 -8.81
CA ARG A 424 20.59 15.88 -9.01
C ARG A 424 20.81 14.57 -8.24
N VAL A 425 20.27 14.40 -7.04
CA VAL A 425 20.29 13.11 -6.33
C VAL A 425 19.52 12.04 -7.12
N LEU A 426 18.36 12.38 -7.70
CA LEU A 426 17.61 11.45 -8.56
C LEU A 426 18.38 11.07 -9.84
N ILE A 427 19.12 12.01 -10.43
CA ILE A 427 20.03 11.73 -11.57
C ILE A 427 21.15 10.78 -11.12
N ALA A 428 21.81 11.05 -9.98
CA ALA A 428 22.85 10.17 -9.44
C ALA A 428 22.32 8.75 -9.19
N ARG A 429 21.11 8.62 -8.60
CA ARG A 429 20.41 7.33 -8.43
C ARG A 429 20.20 6.58 -9.73
N ALA A 430 19.77 7.27 -10.79
CA ALA A 430 19.53 6.66 -12.08
C ALA A 430 20.83 6.17 -12.74
N LEU A 431 21.93 6.88 -12.52
CA LEU A 431 23.25 6.58 -13.09
C LEU A 431 24.04 5.52 -12.32
N TYR A 432 23.82 5.42 -11.00
CA TYR A 432 24.55 4.47 -10.14
C TYR A 432 24.40 3.02 -10.61
N LYS A 433 23.24 2.66 -11.17
CA LYS A 433 22.97 1.30 -11.69
C LYS A 433 23.69 0.95 -12.98
N ASP A 434 24.43 1.88 -13.58
CA ASP A 434 25.05 1.74 -14.92
C ASP A 434 24.08 1.18 -15.99
N PRO A 435 22.93 1.86 -16.24
CA PRO A 435 21.86 1.31 -17.04
C PRO A 435 22.15 1.28 -18.54
N ASP A 436 21.64 0.25 -19.26
CA ASP A 436 21.61 0.18 -20.73
C ASP A 436 20.66 1.24 -21.34
N TYR A 437 19.55 1.50 -20.65
CA TYR A 437 18.49 2.45 -21.04
C TYR A 437 18.33 3.54 -19.98
N LEU A 438 18.32 4.79 -20.41
CA LEU A 438 18.11 5.94 -19.51
C LEU A 438 16.86 6.70 -19.92
N PHE A 439 15.90 6.80 -19.01
CA PHE A 439 14.64 7.50 -19.19
C PHE A 439 14.63 8.78 -18.37
N LEU A 440 14.47 9.92 -19.03
CA LEU A 440 14.51 11.24 -18.40
C LEU A 440 13.22 12.00 -18.71
N ASP A 441 12.37 12.18 -17.69
CA ASP A 441 11.14 12.97 -17.82
C ASP A 441 11.35 14.33 -17.13
N GLU A 442 11.58 15.36 -17.95
CA GLU A 442 11.84 16.73 -17.47
C GLU A 442 12.95 16.84 -16.41
N ALA A 443 13.97 15.99 -16.54
CA ALA A 443 14.99 15.79 -15.50
C ALA A 443 15.88 17.03 -15.21
N THR A 444 15.71 18.15 -15.89
CA THR A 444 16.49 19.39 -15.69
C THR A 444 15.66 20.63 -15.41
N ASN A 445 14.33 20.50 -15.26
CA ASN A 445 13.45 21.66 -15.13
C ASN A 445 13.67 22.47 -13.85
N ALA A 446 14.03 21.83 -12.74
CA ALA A 446 14.28 22.50 -11.46
C ALA A 446 15.72 23.03 -11.32
N LEU A 447 16.54 22.95 -12.38
CA LEU A 447 17.92 23.41 -12.36
C LEU A 447 18.04 24.85 -12.91
N ASP A 448 18.93 25.62 -12.31
CA ASP A 448 19.36 26.89 -12.85
C ASP A 448 20.18 26.69 -14.12
N THR A 449 20.23 27.68 -14.99
CA THR A 449 20.83 27.59 -16.33
C THR A 449 22.32 27.18 -16.31
N ILE A 450 23.09 27.58 -15.27
CA ILE A 450 24.52 27.26 -15.17
C ILE A 450 24.73 25.80 -14.81
N ASN A 451 24.03 25.33 -13.79
CA ASN A 451 24.10 23.92 -13.36
C ASN A 451 23.51 22.98 -14.41
N GLU A 452 22.46 23.40 -15.08
CA GLU A 452 21.91 22.65 -16.21
C GLU A 452 22.94 22.43 -17.30
N GLN A 453 23.63 23.48 -17.75
CA GLN A 453 24.65 23.36 -18.80
C GLN A 453 25.78 22.39 -18.39
N LYS A 454 26.22 22.44 -17.15
CA LYS A 454 27.24 21.52 -16.61
C LYS A 454 26.74 20.08 -16.62
N ILE A 455 25.54 19.85 -16.12
CA ILE A 455 24.94 18.51 -16.07
C ILE A 455 24.69 17.96 -17.46
N VAL A 456 24.13 18.75 -18.38
CA VAL A 456 23.88 18.33 -19.77
C VAL A 456 25.20 17.99 -20.47
N ARG A 457 26.29 18.74 -20.20
CA ARG A 457 27.63 18.39 -20.74
C ARG A 457 28.15 17.08 -20.14
N ALA A 458 28.04 16.88 -18.84
CA ALA A 458 28.44 15.64 -18.18
C ALA A 458 27.63 14.44 -18.66
N LEU A 459 26.30 14.60 -18.75
CA LEU A 459 25.37 13.58 -19.24
C LEU A 459 25.66 13.19 -20.71
N ASN A 460 26.07 14.14 -21.56
CA ASN A 460 26.42 13.81 -22.95
C ASN A 460 27.60 12.81 -23.06
N ASN A 461 28.51 12.83 -22.10
CA ASN A 461 29.59 11.83 -22.05
C ASN A 461 29.06 10.47 -21.61
N VAL A 462 28.06 10.46 -20.70
CA VAL A 462 27.39 9.25 -20.21
C VAL A 462 26.44 8.67 -21.25
N PHE A 463 25.85 9.52 -22.10
CA PHE A 463 24.94 9.10 -23.18
C PHE A 463 25.65 8.30 -24.29
N LYS A 464 26.95 8.47 -24.42
CA LYS A 464 27.75 7.67 -25.38
C LYS A 464 27.57 6.19 -25.06
N ASN A 465 27.12 5.44 -26.06
CA ASN A 465 26.87 3.99 -26.00
C ASN A 465 25.63 3.55 -25.16
N ARG A 466 24.79 4.48 -24.65
CA ARG A 466 23.52 4.15 -23.98
C ARG A 466 22.34 4.58 -24.82
N THR A 467 21.24 3.86 -24.67
CA THR A 467 19.97 4.26 -25.28
C THR A 467 19.27 5.24 -24.34
N VAL A 468 19.11 6.48 -24.76
CA VAL A 468 18.55 7.54 -23.94
C VAL A 468 17.22 8.01 -24.51
N ILE A 469 16.20 8.02 -23.69
CA ILE A 469 14.88 8.54 -24.03
C ILE A 469 14.61 9.73 -23.11
N VAL A 470 14.46 10.91 -23.72
CA VAL A 470 14.26 12.15 -22.98
C VAL A 470 12.96 12.81 -23.39
N VAL A 471 12.09 13.12 -22.41
CA VAL A 471 11.00 14.07 -22.60
C VAL A 471 11.58 15.45 -22.38
N ALA A 472 11.71 16.19 -23.48
CA ALA A 472 12.43 17.46 -23.49
C ALA A 472 11.46 18.63 -23.63
N HIS A 473 11.60 19.59 -22.71
CA HIS A 473 10.99 20.91 -22.76
C HIS A 473 12.00 22.03 -23.06
N ARG A 474 13.29 21.70 -23.15
CA ARG A 474 14.36 22.68 -23.40
C ARG A 474 15.02 22.45 -24.77
N LEU A 475 15.16 23.53 -25.51
CA LEU A 475 15.72 23.53 -26.88
C LEU A 475 17.15 22.97 -26.92
N SER A 476 17.97 23.21 -25.90
CA SER A 476 19.34 22.71 -25.78
C SER A 476 19.44 21.19 -25.83
N THR A 477 18.48 20.50 -25.22
CA THR A 477 18.39 19.03 -25.20
C THR A 477 17.83 18.49 -26.52
N ILE A 478 16.79 19.16 -27.06
CA ILE A 478 16.12 18.76 -28.31
C ILE A 478 17.07 18.83 -29.50
N ARG A 479 17.88 19.91 -29.62
CA ARG A 479 18.80 20.12 -30.74
C ARG A 479 19.89 19.05 -30.85
N ARG A 480 20.24 18.39 -29.75
CA ARG A 480 21.33 17.39 -29.69
C ARG A 480 20.84 15.96 -29.82
N ALA A 481 19.55 15.75 -29.87
CA ALA A 481 18.99 14.42 -30.03
C ALA A 481 19.25 13.87 -31.42
N ASP A 482 19.65 12.59 -31.49
CA ASP A 482 19.82 11.87 -32.76
C ASP A 482 18.49 11.69 -33.47
N GLN A 483 17.41 11.51 -32.68
CA GLN A 483 16.03 11.34 -33.14
C GLN A 483 15.10 12.20 -32.32
N ILE A 484 14.16 12.86 -32.95
CA ILE A 484 13.08 13.62 -32.32
C ILE A 484 11.77 13.00 -32.76
N ILE A 485 10.88 12.77 -31.78
CA ILE A 485 9.55 12.26 -31.98
C ILE A 485 8.57 13.33 -31.54
N VAL A 486 7.72 13.76 -32.44
CA VAL A 486 6.71 14.79 -32.17
C VAL A 486 5.37 14.13 -31.92
N LEU A 487 4.88 14.29 -30.68
CA LEU A 487 3.62 13.72 -30.22
C LEU A 487 2.53 14.79 -30.17
N LYS A 488 1.37 14.51 -30.78
CA LYS A 488 0.18 15.37 -30.72
C LYS A 488 -1.07 14.54 -30.52
N ALA A 489 -1.87 14.87 -29.51
CA ALA A 489 -3.13 14.19 -29.20
C ALA A 489 -3.04 12.65 -29.14
N GLY A 490 -1.91 12.15 -28.63
CA GLY A 490 -1.62 10.72 -28.48
C GLY A 490 -1.10 10.01 -29.74
N MET A 491 -0.78 10.71 -30.81
CA MET A 491 -0.24 10.16 -32.05
C MET A 491 1.13 10.76 -32.39
N ILE A 492 1.98 9.99 -33.05
CA ILE A 492 3.23 10.49 -33.62
C ILE A 492 2.86 11.18 -34.95
N ILE A 493 3.19 12.46 -35.07
CA ILE A 493 2.91 13.24 -36.28
C ILE A 493 4.15 13.53 -37.10
N GLU A 494 5.33 13.63 -36.47
CA GLU A 494 6.59 13.85 -37.13
C GLU A 494 7.70 13.06 -36.43
N THR A 495 8.68 12.58 -37.21
CA THR A 495 9.90 11.93 -36.70
C THR A 495 11.09 12.35 -37.57
N GLY A 496 12.17 12.76 -36.93
CA GLY A 496 13.38 13.17 -37.65
C GLY A 496 14.46 13.69 -36.72
N ASN A 497 15.44 14.40 -37.23
CA ASN A 497 16.40 15.18 -36.47
C ASN A 497 16.01 16.67 -36.49
N HIS A 498 16.65 17.47 -35.63
CA HIS A 498 16.37 18.91 -35.54
C HIS A 498 16.42 19.63 -36.90
N GLN A 499 17.45 19.38 -37.71
CA GLN A 499 17.62 20.06 -39.00
C GLN A 499 16.50 19.69 -39.99
N SER A 500 16.18 18.40 -40.12
CA SER A 500 15.14 17.92 -41.03
C SER A 500 13.77 18.47 -40.66
N LEU A 501 13.42 18.45 -39.35
CA LEU A 501 12.13 18.93 -38.86
C LEU A 501 11.98 20.45 -38.98
N MET A 502 13.06 21.20 -38.76
CA MET A 502 13.05 22.66 -38.97
C MET A 502 12.89 23.03 -40.45
N THR A 503 13.50 22.25 -41.35
CA THR A 503 13.39 22.46 -42.82
C THR A 503 12.00 22.18 -43.33
N ASN A 504 11.31 21.18 -42.77
CA ASN A 504 9.94 20.79 -43.15
C ASN A 504 8.88 21.83 -42.79
N LYS A 505 9.18 22.76 -41.86
CA LYS A 505 8.28 23.85 -41.41
C LYS A 505 6.86 23.39 -41.03
N GLN A 506 6.74 22.22 -40.37
CA GLN A 506 5.48 21.66 -39.93
C GLN A 506 5.23 21.97 -38.44
N TYR A 507 4.59 21.06 -37.73
CA TYR A 507 4.19 21.26 -36.34
C TYR A 507 5.39 21.46 -35.40
N TYR A 508 6.47 20.69 -35.59
CA TYR A 508 7.71 20.88 -34.82
C TYR A 508 8.27 22.30 -34.93
N TYR A 509 8.33 22.83 -36.13
CA TYR A 509 8.79 24.21 -36.38
C TYR A 509 7.97 25.23 -35.59
N ASN A 510 6.64 25.12 -35.67
CA ASN A 510 5.73 26.03 -34.95
C ASN A 510 5.89 25.88 -33.44
N LEU A 511 6.05 24.66 -32.93
CA LEU A 511 6.26 24.39 -31.51
C LEU A 511 7.57 25.01 -31.00
N ILE A 512 8.64 24.96 -31.79
CA ILE A 512 9.91 25.59 -31.43
C ILE A 512 9.79 27.10 -31.46
N GLN A 513 9.16 27.69 -32.48
CA GLN A 513 8.98 29.14 -32.57
C GLN A 513 8.13 29.67 -31.39
N SER A 514 7.00 29.07 -31.11
CA SER A 514 6.11 29.51 -30.04
C SER A 514 6.68 29.41 -28.63
N GLN A 515 7.57 28.42 -28.40
CA GLN A 515 8.15 28.19 -27.06
C GLN A 515 9.48 28.89 -26.82
N TYR A 516 10.24 29.23 -27.87
CA TYR A 516 11.64 29.64 -27.73
C TYR A 516 12.05 30.90 -28.48
N GLU A 517 11.16 31.47 -29.32
CA GLU A 517 11.32 32.79 -29.85
C GLU A 517 10.22 33.67 -29.23
N PRO A 518 10.55 34.54 -28.24
CA PRO A 518 9.57 35.51 -27.75
C PRO A 518 9.12 36.39 -28.93
N GLU A 519 7.82 36.70 -29.01
CA GLU A 519 7.25 37.68 -29.91
C GLU A 519 8.00 39.01 -29.81
N THR A 520 9.07 39.16 -30.58
CA THR A 520 9.63 40.45 -30.94
C THR A 520 8.82 40.90 -32.14
N ASN A 521 7.69 41.57 -31.85
CA ASN A 521 7.05 42.58 -32.66
C ASN A 521 5.52 42.57 -32.50
N THR A 522 5.04 43.40 -31.60
CA THR A 522 3.83 44.24 -31.79
C THR A 522 3.79 45.33 -30.72
N PHE A 523 4.82 46.18 -30.75
CA PHE A 523 4.68 47.56 -30.34
C PHE A 523 5.24 48.42 -31.48
N SER A 524 4.55 48.45 -32.60
CA SER A 524 4.71 49.47 -33.58
C SER A 524 3.51 50.38 -33.48
N THR A 525 3.74 51.53 -32.81
CA THR A 525 3.27 52.86 -33.23
C THR A 525 1.80 52.96 -33.65
N GLU A 526 0.96 53.34 -32.71
CA GLU A 526 -0.06 54.36 -32.95
C GLU A 526 0.24 55.56 -32.04
N GLU A 527 1.29 56.29 -32.41
CA GLU A 527 1.39 57.70 -32.09
C GLU A 527 1.15 58.46 -33.39
N SER A 528 0.21 59.33 -33.30
CA SER A 528 -0.10 60.48 -34.16
C SER A 528 -1.43 60.35 -34.91
N ALA A 529 -2.43 60.98 -34.38
CA ALA A 529 -3.17 62.10 -34.98
C ALA A 529 -4.40 62.49 -34.14
N ASP A 530 -4.31 63.75 -33.69
CA ASP A 530 -5.26 64.72 -33.21
C ASP A 530 -5.57 64.75 -31.73
#